data_834516eb3d2ae455c1cf7c52fb6f0cf4
#
_entry.id   834516eb3d2ae455c1cf7c52fb6f0cf4
#
_cell.length_a   1.000
_cell.length_b   1.000
_cell.length_c   1.000
_cell.angle_alpha   90.00
_cell.angle_beta   90.00
_cell.angle_gamma   90.00
#
_symmetry.space_group_name_H-M   'P 1'
#
loop_
_entity.id
_entity.type
_entity.pdbx_description
1 polymer ?
#
loop_
_entity_poly.entity_id
_entity_poly.type
_entity_poly.pdbx_seq_one_letter_code
_entity_poly.pdbx_strand_id
1 'polypeptide(L)'
;VVQGTRKIINYLKSYIKIPNKLYYFSKQNEKYFTKLKTADVVITMSWGKTMWGGTENLKIPEVEKLKLIHLPGAGTDAINFSQLPKNCKVCNVYEHEIPIAEYCLANILNWEMNLIQKTTRFKNLDWSDCMIFDGPTHSELFNKNIGILGYGKIGMEIAKRIKPFGTHLIGYTRTNRKKDKYLNNMYLSKDLKKSVGNL
;
A
#
# COMPACT_ATOMS: atom_id res chain seq x y z
N VAL A 1 6.33 2.63 23.13
CA VAL A 1 7.42 3.19 22.29
C VAL A 1 6.89 3.33 20.87
N VAL A 2 7.16 4.45 20.24
CA VAL A 2 6.71 4.74 18.86
C VAL A 2 7.92 5.09 18.00
N GLN A 3 8.09 4.34 16.92
CA GLN A 3 9.06 4.65 15.87
C GLN A 3 8.33 5.14 14.64
N GLY A 4 8.75 6.27 14.06
CA GLY A 4 8.12 6.80 12.84
C GLY A 4 8.22 8.30 12.72
N THR A 5 7.13 8.96 12.37
CA THR A 5 7.07 10.41 12.27
C THR A 5 6.54 11.05 13.57
N ARG A 6 7.02 12.26 13.91
CA ARG A 6 6.59 12.98 15.11
C ARG A 6 5.06 13.26 15.11
N LYS A 7 4.43 13.36 13.96
CA LYS A 7 2.99 13.55 13.83
C LYS A 7 2.17 12.44 14.50
N ILE A 8 2.66 11.19 14.45
CA ILE A 8 1.99 10.04 15.06
C ILE A 8 1.82 10.23 16.59
N ILE A 9 2.80 10.79 17.27
CA ILE A 9 2.71 11.02 18.73
C ILE A 9 1.56 11.96 19.08
N ASN A 10 1.43 13.07 18.37
CA ASN A 10 0.36 14.04 18.63
C ASN A 10 -1.02 13.42 18.38
N TYR A 11 -1.13 12.64 17.31
CA TYR A 11 -2.33 11.89 16.98
C TYR A 11 -2.67 10.87 18.09
N LEU A 12 -1.72 10.05 18.51
CA LEU A 12 -1.92 9.08 19.59
C LEU A 12 -2.34 9.74 20.92
N LYS A 13 -1.74 10.88 21.28
CA LYS A 13 -2.11 11.63 22.49
C LYS A 13 -3.56 12.09 22.47
N SER A 14 -4.12 12.43 21.30
CA SER A 14 -5.53 12.86 21.20
C SER A 14 -6.51 11.70 21.35
N TYR A 15 -6.13 10.48 21.00
CA TYR A 15 -7.00 9.31 21.01
C TYR A 15 -6.86 8.41 22.24
N ILE A 16 -5.64 8.26 22.79
CA ILE A 16 -5.40 7.40 23.94
C ILE A 16 -5.86 8.10 25.21
N LYS A 17 -6.94 7.65 25.82
CA LYS A 17 -7.56 8.23 27.02
C LYS A 17 -7.10 7.60 28.34
N ILE A 18 -6.42 6.45 28.27
CA ILE A 18 -5.86 5.78 29.45
C ILE A 18 -4.50 6.39 29.83
N PRO A 19 -4.10 6.35 31.11
CA PRO A 19 -2.77 6.79 31.53
C PRO A 19 -1.66 6.10 30.75
N ASN A 20 -0.77 6.87 30.14
CA ASN A 20 0.30 6.32 29.31
C ASN A 20 1.55 7.19 29.35
N LYS A 21 2.70 6.61 28.97
CA LYS A 21 3.97 7.29 28.71
C LYS A 21 4.40 7.00 27.28
N LEU A 22 4.32 7.99 26.39
CA LEU A 22 4.70 7.86 24.99
C LEU A 22 6.14 8.33 24.78
N TYR A 23 6.95 7.45 24.19
CA TYR A 23 8.34 7.73 23.81
C TYR A 23 8.45 7.64 22.28
N TYR A 24 8.97 8.69 21.68
CA TYR A 24 9.16 8.77 20.23
C TYR A 24 10.62 8.62 19.85
N PHE A 25 10.86 7.89 18.80
CA PHE A 25 12.19 7.71 18.20
C PHE A 25 12.07 7.73 16.65
N SER A 26 12.93 8.52 16.01
CA SER A 26 13.05 8.53 14.54
C SER A 26 13.86 7.34 14.03
N LYS A 27 14.76 6.79 14.85
CA LYS A 27 15.67 5.68 14.52
C LYS A 27 15.72 4.68 15.66
N GLN A 28 16.04 3.43 15.33
CA GLN A 28 16.36 2.37 16.29
C GLN A 28 17.82 2.54 16.77
N ASN A 29 18.03 3.35 17.80
CA ASN A 29 19.32 3.60 18.44
C ASN A 29 19.35 3.04 19.86
N GLU A 30 20.45 3.20 20.59
CA GLU A 30 20.58 2.72 21.97
C GLU A 30 19.49 3.24 22.91
N LYS A 31 19.10 4.51 22.79
CA LYS A 31 18.02 5.09 23.59
C LYS A 31 16.66 4.44 23.28
N TYR A 32 16.41 4.10 22.00
CA TYR A 32 15.24 3.33 21.60
C TYR A 32 15.24 1.96 22.27
N PHE A 33 16.33 1.20 22.18
CA PHE A 33 16.44 -0.13 22.75
C PHE A 33 16.35 -0.11 24.29
N THR A 34 16.92 0.91 24.96
CA THR A 34 16.78 1.10 26.40
C THR A 34 15.32 1.27 26.81
N LYS A 35 14.54 2.08 26.08
CA LYS A 35 13.11 2.27 26.35
C LYS A 35 12.26 1.07 25.96
N LEU A 36 12.70 0.31 24.97
CA LEU A 36 12.04 -0.90 24.52
C LEU A 36 11.97 -1.95 25.64
N LYS A 37 13.01 -2.10 26.44
CA LYS A 37 13.06 -3.07 27.57
C LYS A 37 11.93 -2.89 28.59
N THR A 38 11.38 -1.69 28.71
CA THR A 38 10.31 -1.36 29.67
C THR A 38 8.96 -1.08 28.97
N ALA A 39 8.87 -1.31 27.69
CA ALA A 39 7.67 -1.01 26.90
C ALA A 39 6.63 -2.14 26.98
N ASP A 40 5.37 -1.78 27.14
CA ASP A 40 4.23 -2.70 26.97
C ASP A 40 3.79 -2.79 25.50
N VAL A 41 3.93 -1.67 24.76
CA VAL A 41 3.49 -1.56 23.35
C VAL A 41 4.57 -0.88 22.54
N VAL A 42 4.81 -1.39 21.33
CA VAL A 42 5.66 -0.78 20.32
C VAL A 42 4.85 -0.53 19.05
N ILE A 43 4.96 0.66 18.50
CA ILE A 43 4.49 0.99 17.17
C ILE A 43 5.73 1.16 16.30
N THR A 44 5.91 0.31 15.29
CA THR A 44 7.11 0.26 14.45
C THR A 44 6.80 -0.34 13.09
N MET A 45 7.60 -0.01 12.07
CA MET A 45 7.51 -0.62 10.75
C MET A 45 8.35 -1.90 10.61
N SER A 46 9.26 -2.18 11.56
CA SER A 46 10.14 -3.35 11.49
C SER A 46 10.46 -3.90 12.88
N TRP A 47 10.74 -5.20 12.95
CA TRP A 47 11.15 -5.92 14.14
C TRP A 47 12.11 -7.04 13.79
N GLY A 48 13.34 -6.93 14.29
CA GLY A 48 14.39 -7.94 14.04
C GLY A 48 14.84 -8.06 12.58
N LYS A 49 14.40 -7.15 11.71
CA LYS A 49 14.82 -6.99 10.32
C LYS A 49 14.97 -5.53 9.96
N THR A 50 15.76 -5.23 8.95
CA THR A 50 15.82 -3.88 8.36
C THR A 50 14.52 -3.57 7.60
N MET A 51 14.13 -2.30 7.57
CA MET A 51 12.99 -1.84 6.76
C MET A 51 13.31 -1.93 5.25
N TRP A 52 12.26 -2.02 4.44
CA TRP A 52 12.36 -1.93 2.98
C TRP A 52 13.14 -3.08 2.31
N GLY A 53 12.89 -4.33 2.76
CA GLY A 53 13.41 -5.52 2.08
C GLY A 53 14.88 -5.83 2.37
N GLY A 54 15.48 -5.20 3.36
CA GLY A 54 16.78 -5.60 3.86
C GLY A 54 16.74 -7.03 4.40
N THR A 55 17.73 -7.83 4.05
CA THR A 55 17.89 -9.22 4.51
C THR A 55 18.58 -9.33 5.86
N GLU A 56 19.11 -8.22 6.37
CA GLU A 56 19.85 -8.22 7.63
C GLU A 56 18.92 -8.42 8.82
N ASN A 57 19.28 -9.40 9.63
CA ASN A 57 18.62 -9.62 10.92
C ASN A 57 19.23 -8.69 11.96
N LEU A 58 18.41 -7.79 12.49
CA LEU A 58 18.78 -6.94 13.64
C LEU A 58 18.57 -7.73 14.92
N LYS A 59 19.56 -7.75 15.79
CA LYS A 59 19.41 -8.34 17.11
C LYS A 59 18.57 -7.44 18.00
N ILE A 60 17.38 -7.91 18.36
CA ILE A 60 16.53 -7.23 19.33
C ILE A 60 16.98 -7.62 20.74
N PRO A 61 17.11 -6.67 21.68
CA PRO A 61 17.39 -7.00 23.07
C PRO A 61 16.20 -7.74 23.69
N GLU A 62 16.45 -8.42 24.78
CA GLU A 62 15.40 -9.11 25.53
C GLU A 62 14.39 -8.09 26.08
N VAL A 63 13.10 -8.31 25.81
CA VAL A 63 11.98 -7.37 26.07
C VAL A 63 10.79 -8.13 26.67
N GLU A 64 10.93 -8.59 27.87
CA GLU A 64 9.94 -9.43 28.55
C GLU A 64 8.56 -8.80 28.74
N LYS A 65 8.48 -7.47 28.92
CA LYS A 65 7.23 -6.75 29.18
C LYS A 65 6.40 -6.45 27.94
N LEU A 66 6.97 -6.63 26.76
CA LEU A 66 6.30 -6.26 25.52
C LEU A 66 5.13 -7.21 25.21
N LYS A 67 3.93 -6.65 25.13
CA LYS A 67 2.68 -7.37 24.90
C LYS A 67 2.14 -7.20 23.48
N LEU A 68 2.48 -6.07 22.82
CA LEU A 68 1.93 -5.73 21.52
C LEU A 68 2.95 -5.01 20.64
N ILE A 69 3.09 -5.49 19.41
CA ILE A 69 3.74 -4.76 18.33
C ILE A 69 2.64 -4.37 17.33
N HIS A 70 2.49 -3.08 17.11
CA HIS A 70 1.57 -2.53 16.13
C HIS A 70 2.33 -2.01 14.91
N LEU A 71 1.97 -2.50 13.74
CA LEU A 71 2.51 -2.05 12.45
C LEU A 71 1.56 -1.02 11.84
N PRO A 72 2.00 0.21 11.58
CA PRO A 72 1.17 1.22 10.92
C PRO A 72 1.04 0.99 9.39
N GLY A 73 1.41 -0.17 8.90
CA GLY A 73 1.29 -0.63 7.53
C GLY A 73 0.70 -2.04 7.46
N ALA A 74 0.29 -2.49 6.29
CA ALA A 74 -0.29 -3.82 6.10
C ALA A 74 0.75 -4.94 6.01
N GLY A 75 1.95 -4.62 5.50
CA GLY A 75 3.01 -5.61 5.31
C GLY A 75 3.62 -6.05 6.64
N THR A 76 3.92 -7.34 6.76
CA THR A 76 4.62 -7.94 7.91
C THR A 76 6.01 -8.46 7.52
N ASP A 77 6.49 -8.16 6.31
CA ASP A 77 7.74 -8.70 5.75
C ASP A 77 8.98 -8.28 6.55
N ALA A 78 8.93 -7.10 7.19
CA ALA A 78 9.99 -6.59 8.04
C ALA A 78 9.89 -7.07 9.51
N ILE A 79 9.05 -8.09 9.79
CA ILE A 79 8.95 -8.69 11.12
C ILE A 79 9.66 -10.03 11.12
N ASN A 80 10.63 -10.18 12.00
CA ASN A 80 11.22 -11.48 12.31
C ASN A 80 10.42 -12.12 13.47
N PHE A 81 9.48 -12.98 13.12
CA PHE A 81 8.60 -13.63 14.08
C PHE A 81 9.35 -14.53 15.08
N SER A 82 10.55 -15.03 14.74
CA SER A 82 11.37 -15.84 15.64
C SER A 82 11.99 -15.04 16.79
N GLN A 83 12.04 -13.72 16.66
CA GLN A 83 12.56 -12.81 17.71
C GLN A 83 11.44 -12.12 18.50
N LEU A 84 10.19 -12.58 18.37
CA LEU A 84 9.10 -12.05 19.17
C LEU A 84 9.19 -12.55 20.62
N PRO A 85 8.92 -11.69 21.61
CA PRO A 85 8.76 -12.14 22.98
C PRO A 85 7.62 -13.13 23.12
N LYS A 86 7.75 -14.07 24.04
CA LYS A 86 6.69 -15.03 24.36
C LYS A 86 5.40 -14.26 24.72
N ASN A 87 4.28 -14.65 24.13
CA ASN A 87 2.96 -14.01 24.31
C ASN A 87 2.82 -12.57 23.74
N CYS A 88 3.80 -12.05 23.02
CA CYS A 88 3.64 -10.78 22.31
C CYS A 88 2.74 -10.95 21.09
N LYS A 89 1.72 -10.10 20.98
CA LYS A 89 0.82 -10.05 19.82
C LYS A 89 1.36 -9.07 18.77
N VAL A 90 1.13 -9.39 17.50
CA VAL A 90 1.43 -8.49 16.39
C VAL A 90 0.13 -8.12 15.70
N CYS A 91 -0.11 -6.84 15.47
CA CYS A 91 -1.21 -6.37 14.65
C CYS A 91 -0.72 -5.37 13.61
N ASN A 92 -1.42 -5.32 12.50
CA ASN A 92 -1.18 -4.43 11.37
C ASN A 92 -2.46 -3.68 11.03
N VAL A 93 -2.43 -2.80 10.02
CA VAL A 93 -3.59 -2.04 9.55
C VAL A 93 -4.07 -2.51 8.19
N TYR A 94 -5.35 -2.25 7.93
CA TYR A 94 -6.06 -2.51 6.68
C TYR A 94 -6.79 -1.24 6.24
N GLU A 95 -7.60 -1.34 5.18
CA GLU A 95 -8.47 -0.29 4.61
C GLU A 95 -7.74 0.84 3.85
N HIS A 96 -6.40 0.80 3.78
CA HIS A 96 -5.63 1.70 2.91
C HIS A 96 -5.66 1.28 1.43
N GLU A 97 -6.22 0.12 1.11
CA GLU A 97 -6.45 -0.33 -0.27
C GLU A 97 -7.41 0.60 -1.04
N ILE A 98 -8.32 1.28 -0.34
CA ILE A 98 -9.27 2.23 -0.94
C ILE A 98 -8.54 3.43 -1.57
N PRO A 99 -7.80 4.25 -0.80
CA PRO A 99 -7.09 5.40 -1.37
C PRO A 99 -6.00 5.00 -2.38
N ILE A 100 -5.39 3.81 -2.24
CA ILE A 100 -4.45 3.28 -3.23
C ILE A 100 -5.18 3.01 -4.56
N ALA A 101 -6.35 2.39 -4.51
CA ALA A 101 -7.14 2.11 -5.72
C ALA A 101 -7.61 3.41 -6.41
N GLU A 102 -8.00 4.42 -5.65
CA GLU A 102 -8.35 5.75 -6.17
C GLU A 102 -7.15 6.44 -6.83
N TYR A 103 -5.98 6.36 -6.21
CA TYR A 103 -4.74 6.85 -6.80
C TYR A 103 -4.41 6.13 -8.13
N CYS A 104 -4.56 4.80 -8.18
CA CYS A 104 -4.36 4.03 -9.40
C CYS A 104 -5.33 4.47 -10.52
N LEU A 105 -6.62 4.58 -10.20
CA LEU A 105 -7.63 5.03 -11.17
C LEU A 105 -7.33 6.45 -11.69
N ALA A 106 -6.98 7.39 -10.82
CA ALA A 106 -6.63 8.75 -11.20
C ALA A 106 -5.44 8.77 -12.19
N ASN A 107 -4.42 7.94 -11.95
CA ASN A 107 -3.26 7.85 -12.84
C ASN A 107 -3.60 7.17 -14.19
N ILE A 108 -4.44 6.15 -14.19
CA ILE A 108 -4.89 5.50 -15.43
C ILE A 108 -5.67 6.50 -16.27
N LEU A 109 -6.62 7.23 -15.69
CA LEU A 109 -7.38 8.27 -16.40
C LEU A 109 -6.48 9.40 -16.91
N ASN A 110 -5.53 9.84 -16.08
CA ASN A 110 -4.55 10.84 -16.51
C ASN A 110 -3.72 10.35 -17.70
N TRP A 111 -3.30 9.09 -17.71
CA TRP A 111 -2.56 8.48 -18.81
C TRP A 111 -3.39 8.45 -20.09
N GLU A 112 -4.62 7.94 -20.05
CA GLU A 112 -5.49 7.82 -21.22
C GLU A 112 -5.86 9.18 -21.83
N MET A 113 -6.12 10.17 -20.96
CA MET A 113 -6.58 11.52 -21.38
C MET A 113 -5.45 12.54 -21.52
N ASN A 114 -4.25 12.20 -21.04
CA ASN A 114 -3.09 13.11 -21.00
C ASN A 114 -3.34 14.42 -20.25
N LEU A 115 -4.11 14.35 -19.14
CA LEU A 115 -4.67 15.50 -18.45
C LEU A 115 -3.63 16.51 -17.96
N ILE A 116 -2.49 16.04 -17.45
CA ILE A 116 -1.44 16.92 -16.92
C ILE A 116 -0.84 17.77 -18.03
N GLN A 117 -0.53 17.17 -19.18
CA GLN A 117 0.03 17.91 -20.32
C GLN A 117 -0.98 18.90 -20.89
N LYS A 118 -2.24 18.46 -21.10
CA LYS A 118 -3.32 19.33 -21.58
C LYS A 118 -3.56 20.50 -20.65
N THR A 119 -3.58 20.26 -19.34
CA THR A 119 -3.73 21.34 -18.34
C THR A 119 -2.57 22.32 -18.39
N THR A 120 -1.33 21.84 -18.60
CA THR A 120 -0.15 22.70 -18.71
C THR A 120 -0.21 23.57 -19.94
N ARG A 121 -0.56 23.03 -21.12
CA ARG A 121 -0.75 23.77 -22.36
C ARG A 121 -1.85 24.81 -22.21
N PHE A 122 -3.01 24.42 -21.69
CA PHE A 122 -4.13 25.31 -21.46
C PHE A 122 -3.78 26.50 -20.57
N LYS A 123 -3.00 26.30 -19.50
CA LYS A 123 -2.49 27.40 -18.66
C LYS A 123 -1.60 28.37 -19.39
N ASN A 124 -0.92 27.93 -20.44
CA ASN A 124 -0.08 28.75 -21.31
C ASN A 124 -0.86 29.30 -22.52
N LEU A 125 -2.19 29.26 -22.52
CA LEU A 125 -3.06 29.66 -23.61
C LEU A 125 -2.79 28.90 -24.92
N ASP A 126 -2.21 27.70 -24.83
CA ASP A 126 -1.99 26.80 -25.96
C ASP A 126 -3.18 25.86 -26.13
N TRP A 127 -3.94 26.05 -27.17
CA TRP A 127 -5.13 25.30 -27.53
C TRP A 127 -4.89 24.22 -28.62
N SER A 128 -3.65 24.00 -29.01
CA SER A 128 -3.29 23.08 -30.09
C SER A 128 -3.75 21.62 -29.86
N ASP A 129 -4.01 21.23 -28.60
CA ASP A 129 -4.58 19.91 -28.27
C ASP A 129 -6.12 19.86 -28.36
N CYS A 130 -6.76 20.96 -28.74
CA CYS A 130 -8.22 20.97 -28.89
C CYS A 130 -8.60 20.42 -30.27
N MET A 131 -9.55 19.46 -30.31
CA MET A 131 -10.02 18.85 -31.56
C MET A 131 -10.58 19.88 -32.55
N ILE A 132 -11.12 20.99 -32.08
CA ILE A 132 -11.58 22.09 -32.96
C ILE A 132 -10.46 22.67 -33.81
N PHE A 133 -9.20 22.53 -33.38
CA PHE A 133 -8.00 22.99 -34.06
C PHE A 133 -7.13 21.85 -34.56
N ASP A 134 -7.73 20.73 -34.96
CA ASP A 134 -7.05 19.51 -35.44
C ASP A 134 -6.10 18.87 -34.41
N GLY A 135 -6.36 19.10 -33.12
CA GLY A 135 -5.60 18.47 -32.04
C GLY A 135 -5.80 16.95 -31.97
N PRO A 136 -4.84 16.23 -31.36
CA PRO A 136 -4.93 14.78 -31.26
C PRO A 136 -6.09 14.33 -30.39
N THR A 137 -6.74 13.25 -30.77
CA THR A 137 -7.73 12.57 -29.94
C THR A 137 -7.05 11.94 -28.73
N HIS A 138 -7.73 11.92 -27.58
CA HIS A 138 -7.31 11.15 -26.43
C HIS A 138 -7.89 9.73 -26.46
N SER A 139 -7.29 8.83 -25.70
CA SER A 139 -7.81 7.48 -25.50
C SER A 139 -8.86 7.45 -24.38
N GLU A 140 -9.60 6.36 -24.28
CA GLU A 140 -10.64 6.14 -23.28
C GLU A 140 -10.44 4.79 -22.59
N LEU A 141 -11.02 4.63 -21.40
CA LEU A 141 -11.03 3.33 -20.70
C LEU A 141 -12.07 2.35 -21.27
N PHE A 142 -13.08 2.84 -21.92
CA PHE A 142 -14.14 2.00 -22.48
C PHE A 142 -13.57 0.91 -23.40
N ASN A 143 -14.00 -0.34 -23.21
CA ASN A 143 -13.53 -1.54 -23.91
C ASN A 143 -12.02 -1.86 -23.79
N LYS A 144 -11.26 -1.17 -22.92
CA LYS A 144 -9.86 -1.52 -22.69
C LYS A 144 -9.72 -2.83 -21.93
N ASN A 145 -8.71 -3.61 -22.32
CA ASN A 145 -8.26 -4.76 -21.56
C ASN A 145 -7.26 -4.32 -20.48
N ILE A 146 -7.52 -4.62 -19.22
CA ILE A 146 -6.66 -4.23 -18.09
C ILE A 146 -6.29 -5.47 -17.29
N GLY A 147 -5.00 -5.75 -17.21
CA GLY A 147 -4.42 -6.80 -16.37
C GLY A 147 -4.03 -6.28 -15.00
N ILE A 148 -4.54 -6.89 -13.93
CA ILE A 148 -4.21 -6.56 -12.54
C ILE A 148 -3.27 -7.64 -11.99
N LEU A 149 -1.97 -7.32 -11.96
CA LEU A 149 -0.93 -8.19 -11.42
C LEU A 149 -0.92 -8.10 -9.88
N GLY A 150 -1.27 -9.22 -9.22
CA GLY A 150 -1.47 -9.24 -7.77
C GLY A 150 -2.90 -8.90 -7.39
N TYR A 151 -3.84 -9.72 -7.82
CA TYR A 151 -5.25 -9.56 -7.49
C TYR A 151 -5.53 -9.95 -6.04
N GLY A 152 -5.05 -9.10 -5.12
CA GLY A 152 -5.30 -9.11 -3.67
C GLY A 152 -6.39 -8.12 -3.29
N LYS A 153 -6.38 -7.65 -2.04
CA LYS A 153 -7.34 -6.64 -1.55
C LYS A 153 -7.25 -5.34 -2.35
N ILE A 154 -6.04 -4.83 -2.60
CA ILE A 154 -5.82 -3.65 -3.44
C ILE A 154 -6.33 -3.89 -4.87
N GLY A 155 -5.95 -5.01 -5.48
CA GLY A 155 -6.41 -5.35 -6.83
C GLY A 155 -7.92 -5.44 -6.96
N MET A 156 -8.61 -5.98 -5.94
CA MET A 156 -10.07 -6.01 -5.88
C MET A 156 -10.69 -4.60 -5.82
N GLU A 157 -10.13 -3.70 -4.98
CA GLU A 157 -10.63 -2.33 -4.89
C GLU A 157 -10.36 -1.53 -6.17
N ILE A 158 -9.25 -1.80 -6.88
CA ILE A 158 -8.99 -1.26 -8.23
C ILE A 158 -10.05 -1.76 -9.21
N ALA A 159 -10.26 -3.08 -9.30
CA ALA A 159 -11.24 -3.66 -10.21
C ALA A 159 -12.65 -3.14 -9.98
N LYS A 160 -13.06 -3.05 -8.73
CA LYS A 160 -14.36 -2.49 -8.34
C LYS A 160 -14.59 -1.07 -8.87
N ARG A 161 -13.55 -0.22 -8.87
CA ARG A 161 -13.63 1.17 -9.33
C ARG A 161 -13.48 1.34 -10.83
N ILE A 162 -12.72 0.45 -11.49
CA ILE A 162 -12.48 0.52 -12.94
C ILE A 162 -13.59 -0.17 -13.72
N LYS A 163 -14.20 -1.23 -13.19
CA LYS A 163 -15.26 -2.00 -13.87
C LYS A 163 -16.39 -1.15 -14.45
N PRO A 164 -16.91 -0.10 -13.76
CA PRO A 164 -17.97 0.76 -14.30
C PRO A 164 -17.60 1.54 -15.57
N PHE A 165 -16.32 1.66 -15.91
CA PHE A 165 -15.85 2.29 -17.15
C PHE A 165 -16.01 1.37 -18.39
N GLY A 166 -16.65 0.21 -18.26
CA GLY A 166 -16.85 -0.71 -19.37
C GLY A 166 -15.60 -1.47 -19.80
N THR A 167 -14.64 -1.63 -18.89
CA THR A 167 -13.36 -2.31 -19.14
C THR A 167 -13.48 -3.84 -19.06
N HIS A 168 -12.55 -4.54 -19.73
CA HIS A 168 -12.34 -5.98 -19.60
C HIS A 168 -11.19 -6.24 -18.61
N LEU A 169 -11.53 -6.75 -17.43
CA LEU A 169 -10.57 -6.91 -16.33
C LEU A 169 -10.08 -8.34 -16.21
N ILE A 170 -8.76 -8.51 -16.17
CA ILE A 170 -8.09 -9.80 -15.98
C ILE A 170 -7.24 -9.72 -14.72
N GLY A 171 -7.52 -10.58 -13.73
CA GLY A 171 -6.77 -10.67 -12.49
C GLY A 171 -5.72 -11.76 -12.53
N TYR A 172 -4.54 -11.50 -11.94
CA TYR A 172 -3.46 -12.47 -11.78
C TYR A 172 -3.15 -12.70 -10.30
N THR A 173 -3.14 -13.97 -9.88
CA THR A 173 -2.92 -14.37 -8.48
C THR A 173 -1.80 -15.40 -8.35
N ARG A 174 -1.15 -15.45 -7.19
CA ARG A 174 -0.15 -16.49 -6.90
C ARG A 174 -0.78 -17.86 -6.59
N THR A 175 -1.96 -17.83 -5.97
CA THR A 175 -2.67 -19.04 -5.52
C THR A 175 -4.00 -19.15 -6.25
N ASN A 176 -4.44 -20.36 -6.50
CA ASN A 176 -5.72 -20.63 -7.11
C ASN A 176 -6.86 -20.20 -6.16
N ARG A 177 -7.78 -19.38 -6.65
CA ARG A 177 -8.97 -18.96 -5.93
C ARG A 177 -10.09 -18.62 -6.89
N LYS A 178 -11.30 -18.56 -6.37
CA LYS A 178 -12.49 -18.27 -7.18
C LYS A 178 -12.47 -16.81 -7.66
N LYS A 179 -12.84 -16.62 -8.94
CA LYS A 179 -13.03 -15.30 -9.56
C LYS A 179 -14.22 -14.59 -8.89
N ASP A 180 -14.11 -13.30 -8.66
CA ASP A 180 -15.21 -12.46 -8.22
C ASP A 180 -15.97 -11.79 -9.39
N LYS A 181 -16.99 -11.00 -9.05
CA LYS A 181 -17.89 -10.37 -10.02
C LYS A 181 -17.26 -9.21 -10.83
N TYR A 182 -16.12 -8.69 -10.41
CA TYR A 182 -15.48 -7.54 -11.05
C TYR A 182 -14.58 -7.95 -12.22
N LEU A 183 -14.09 -9.19 -12.21
CA LEU A 183 -13.21 -9.69 -13.27
C LEU A 183 -13.96 -10.40 -14.37
N ASN A 184 -13.48 -10.24 -15.61
CA ASN A 184 -13.86 -11.08 -16.74
C ASN A 184 -13.12 -12.43 -16.64
N ASN A 185 -11.80 -12.41 -16.43
CA ASN A 185 -10.98 -13.61 -16.30
C ASN A 185 -10.02 -13.52 -15.12
N MET A 186 -9.57 -14.68 -14.62
CA MET A 186 -8.55 -14.77 -13.59
C MET A 186 -7.60 -15.92 -13.89
N TYR A 187 -6.30 -15.64 -13.80
CA TYR A 187 -5.23 -16.59 -14.09
C TYR A 187 -4.22 -16.67 -12.94
N LEU A 188 -3.44 -17.72 -12.92
CA LEU A 188 -2.28 -17.80 -12.04
C LEU A 188 -1.14 -16.94 -12.61
N SER A 189 -0.40 -16.26 -11.74
CA SER A 189 0.72 -15.39 -12.14
C SER A 189 1.80 -16.13 -12.95
N LYS A 190 1.97 -17.44 -12.74
CA LYS A 190 2.87 -18.30 -13.55
C LYS A 190 2.45 -18.40 -15.04
N ASP A 191 1.16 -18.18 -15.33
CA ASP A 191 0.60 -18.26 -16.67
C ASP A 191 0.55 -16.90 -17.39
N LEU A 192 1.13 -15.86 -16.79
CA LEU A 192 1.11 -14.50 -17.32
C LEU A 192 1.57 -14.42 -18.77
N LYS A 193 2.72 -15.05 -19.10
CA LYS A 193 3.26 -15.03 -20.47
C LYS A 193 2.33 -15.61 -21.50
N LYS A 194 1.51 -16.60 -21.14
CA LYS A 194 0.55 -17.25 -22.05
C LYS A 194 -0.72 -16.41 -22.25
N SER A 195 -1.06 -15.58 -21.26
CA SER A 195 -2.32 -14.82 -21.22
C SER A 195 -2.16 -13.35 -21.62
N VAL A 196 -0.94 -12.83 -21.71
CA VAL A 196 -0.68 -11.44 -22.15
C VAL A 196 -1.16 -11.16 -23.59
N GLY A 197 -1.17 -12.17 -24.45
CA GLY A 197 -1.76 -12.04 -25.80
C GLY A 197 -3.27 -11.74 -25.81
N ASN A 198 -3.95 -11.82 -24.66
CA ASN A 198 -5.36 -11.53 -24.48
C ASN A 198 -5.63 -10.16 -23.81
N LEU A 199 -4.57 -9.34 -23.63
CA LEU A 199 -4.64 -7.99 -23.07
C LEU A 199 -4.67 -6.89 -24.17
#